data_4bbcc12dea702c78e57a099fdf2611d9
#
_entry.id   4bbcc12dea702c78e57a099fdf2611d9
#
_cell.length_a   1.000
_cell.length_b   1.000
_cell.length_c   1.000
_cell.angle_alpha   90.00
_cell.angle_beta   90.00
_cell.angle_gamma   90.00
#
_symmetry.space_group_name_H-M   'P 1'
#
loop_
_entity.id
_entity.type
_entity.pdbx_description
1 polymer ?
#
loop_
_entity_poly.entity_id
_entity_poly.type
_entity_poly.pdbx_seq_one_letter_code
_entity_poly.pdbx_strand_id
1 'polypeptide(L)'
;RANSHGLRTLVQYDCKMTSQQSVPNIAAAAVLQASEEMPAGSAEVRGYDFDAGVDLAALLESYVTTGFQATNFGLAVEEVRRMLAWRLSDEEAPPPPEGIVAGSEEDSEIRDPAERAKVRTTIFLGCTSNLISAGTRESIRYLLQHKLVSCLVTTAGGVEEDLMKCLAPHYLGSQRGVEGFALKGAELRQKGINRIGNLLVPNRNYCLFEDWLTPLLDTLMDEQEASGGATSPSRMIWRMGERIDDASSICYWANRNRIPIFCPAITDGSIGDMLFFHSYKRPGLVVDLVQDIRAINSMAVDARRTGMLICGGGLVKHHICNANLMRNGADYAVFVNTGQEFDGSDSGAKPDEAVSWGKVRPEATPVKVCADATLLLPLLVAQTFARERGAEAAAAAAPP
;
A
#
# COMPACT_ATOMS: atom_id res chain seq x y z
N ARG A 1 -29.69 -2.81 -45.87
CA ARG A 1 -29.07 -3.00 -47.18
C ARG A 1 -27.77 -2.21 -47.24
N ALA A 2 -26.77 -2.96 -47.71
CA ALA A 2 -25.46 -2.56 -48.20
C ALA A 2 -24.31 -2.59 -47.20
N ASN A 3 -23.56 -3.69 -47.30
CA ASN A 3 -22.17 -3.90 -46.91
C ASN A 3 -21.26 -2.80 -47.49
N SER A 4 -20.31 -2.34 -46.66
CA SER A 4 -19.07 -1.81 -47.17
C SER A 4 -17.91 -2.33 -46.33
N HIS A 5 -17.31 -3.44 -46.78
CA HIS A 5 -15.97 -3.84 -46.40
C HIS A 5 -15.00 -2.80 -46.96
N GLY A 6 -14.50 -1.92 -46.12
CA GLY A 6 -13.39 -1.03 -46.47
C GLY A 6 -12.08 -1.78 -46.31
N LEU A 7 -11.51 -2.24 -47.39
CA LEU A 7 -10.11 -2.63 -47.47
C LEU A 7 -9.26 -1.41 -47.05
N ARG A 8 -8.57 -1.52 -45.93
CA ARG A 8 -7.46 -0.61 -45.62
C ARG A 8 -6.30 -0.92 -46.54
N THR A 9 -6.19 -0.14 -47.60
CA THR A 9 -5.03 -0.12 -48.47
C THR A 9 -3.83 0.34 -47.65
N LEU A 10 -2.84 -0.56 -47.46
CA LEU A 10 -1.53 -0.21 -46.96
C LEU A 10 -0.97 0.88 -47.90
N VAL A 11 -0.92 2.12 -47.39
CA VAL A 11 -0.24 3.21 -48.09
C VAL A 11 1.25 2.95 -47.94
N GLN A 12 1.84 2.37 -48.98
CA GLN A 12 3.27 2.32 -49.17
C GLN A 12 3.73 3.78 -49.36
N TYR A 13 4.37 4.33 -48.34
CA TYR A 13 5.05 5.63 -48.47
C TYR A 13 6.31 5.43 -49.33
N ASP A 14 6.15 5.61 -50.66
CA ASP A 14 7.27 5.86 -51.56
C ASP A 14 7.84 7.24 -51.24
N CYS A 15 8.88 7.27 -50.44
CA CYS A 15 9.65 8.49 -50.21
C CYS A 15 10.46 8.83 -51.47
N LYS A 16 9.82 9.51 -52.42
CA LYS A 16 10.53 10.05 -53.59
C LYS A 16 11.37 11.25 -53.14
N MET A 17 12.62 11.00 -52.79
CA MET A 17 13.62 12.06 -52.66
C MET A 17 14.07 12.53 -54.05
N THR A 18 13.68 13.75 -54.40
CA THR A 18 14.16 14.47 -55.59
C THR A 18 15.44 15.22 -55.23
N SER A 19 16.60 14.56 -55.31
CA SER A 19 17.92 15.13 -55.62
C SER A 19 19.00 14.04 -55.71
N GLN A 20 19.97 14.23 -56.57
CA GLN A 20 20.97 13.25 -57.02
C GLN A 20 22.06 12.87 -56.01
N GLN A 21 21.80 12.82 -54.73
CA GLN A 21 22.72 12.22 -53.74
C GLN A 21 22.05 11.02 -53.09
N SER A 22 22.51 9.81 -53.45
CA SER A 22 22.08 8.59 -52.79
C SER A 22 22.53 8.58 -51.32
N VAL A 23 21.61 8.27 -50.40
CA VAL A 23 21.97 8.02 -48.97
C VAL A 23 23.05 6.94 -48.96
N PRO A 24 24.16 7.10 -48.20
CA PRO A 24 25.16 6.06 -48.09
C PRO A 24 24.51 4.74 -47.62
N ASN A 25 24.83 3.65 -48.31
CA ASN A 25 24.25 2.32 -47.99
C ASN A 25 24.36 1.91 -46.51
N ILE A 26 25.47 2.29 -45.88
CA ILE A 26 25.68 2.04 -44.45
C ILE A 26 24.66 2.77 -43.56
N ALA A 27 24.29 4.00 -43.90
CA ALA A 27 23.28 4.76 -43.16
C ALA A 27 21.87 4.20 -43.41
N ALA A 28 21.56 3.86 -44.66
CA ALA A 28 20.29 3.22 -44.98
C ALA A 28 20.13 1.85 -44.27
N ALA A 29 21.18 1.02 -44.28
CA ALA A 29 21.17 -0.27 -43.59
C ALA A 29 21.02 -0.13 -42.04
N ALA A 30 21.60 0.93 -41.47
CA ALA A 30 21.48 1.19 -40.02
C ALA A 30 20.10 1.69 -39.59
N VAL A 31 19.41 2.47 -40.43
CA VAL A 31 18.13 3.12 -40.07
C VAL A 31 16.93 2.34 -40.63
N LEU A 32 17.05 1.74 -41.79
CA LEU A 32 15.94 1.07 -42.49
C LEU A 32 16.02 -0.46 -42.40
N GLN A 33 16.55 -0.97 -41.30
CA GLN A 33 16.57 -2.40 -41.05
C GLN A 33 15.14 -2.89 -40.89
N ALA A 34 14.79 -3.96 -41.58
CA ALA A 34 13.48 -4.62 -41.41
C ALA A 34 13.37 -5.20 -40.02
N SER A 35 12.22 -4.97 -39.36
CA SER A 35 11.91 -5.55 -38.07
C SER A 35 11.35 -6.97 -38.22
N GLU A 36 11.58 -7.81 -37.25
CA GLU A 36 10.78 -9.02 -37.08
C GLU A 36 9.34 -8.64 -36.72
N GLU A 37 8.40 -9.50 -37.04
CA GLU A 37 6.99 -9.32 -36.62
C GLU A 37 6.88 -9.36 -35.11
N MET A 38 6.08 -8.45 -34.56
CA MET A 38 5.79 -8.47 -33.12
C MET A 38 5.04 -9.75 -32.74
N PRO A 39 5.33 -10.34 -31.54
CA PRO A 39 4.61 -11.52 -31.08
C PRO A 39 3.08 -11.31 -31.11
N ALA A 40 2.34 -12.34 -31.46
CA ALA A 40 0.88 -12.29 -31.44
C ALA A 40 0.37 -11.90 -30.02
N GLY A 41 -0.53 -10.94 -29.97
CA GLY A 41 -1.07 -10.42 -28.71
C GLY A 41 -0.26 -9.26 -28.08
N SER A 42 0.80 -8.77 -28.74
CA SER A 42 1.48 -7.55 -28.30
C SER A 42 0.51 -6.38 -28.25
N ALA A 43 0.40 -5.72 -27.08
CA ALA A 43 -0.46 -4.56 -26.90
C ALA A 43 0.09 -3.34 -27.64
N GLU A 44 -0.76 -2.67 -28.40
CA GLU A 44 -0.41 -1.39 -29.04
C GLU A 44 -0.39 -0.27 -27.99
N VAL A 45 0.58 0.64 -28.09
CA VAL A 45 0.63 1.85 -27.26
C VAL A 45 -0.54 2.75 -27.64
N ARG A 46 -1.43 3.00 -26.65
CA ARG A 46 -2.62 3.81 -26.84
C ARG A 46 -3.01 4.52 -25.56
N GLY A 47 -3.31 5.81 -25.63
CA GLY A 47 -3.84 6.61 -24.52
C GLY A 47 -5.35 6.75 -24.56
N TYR A 48 -5.90 7.49 -23.60
CA TYR A 48 -7.33 7.85 -23.53
C TYR A 48 -7.70 8.84 -24.62
N ASP A 49 -8.84 8.60 -25.27
CA ASP A 49 -9.40 9.51 -26.29
C ASP A 49 -10.39 10.49 -25.64
N PHE A 50 -9.97 11.73 -25.47
CA PHE A 50 -10.79 12.79 -24.89
C PHE A 50 -11.94 13.27 -25.79
N ASP A 51 -11.95 12.94 -27.08
CA ASP A 51 -13.09 13.24 -27.96
C ASP A 51 -14.32 12.39 -27.56
N ALA A 52 -14.12 11.29 -26.87
CA ALA A 52 -15.22 10.50 -26.27
C ALA A 52 -15.82 11.12 -24.99
N GLY A 53 -15.34 12.29 -24.56
CA GLY A 53 -15.72 12.94 -23.30
C GLY A 53 -14.74 12.62 -22.16
N VAL A 54 -15.08 13.05 -20.94
CA VAL A 54 -14.26 12.86 -19.76
C VAL A 54 -14.87 11.78 -18.86
N ASP A 55 -14.24 10.63 -18.79
CA ASP A 55 -14.52 9.56 -17.84
C ASP A 55 -13.21 9.19 -17.12
N LEU A 56 -13.13 9.52 -15.82
CA LEU A 56 -11.93 9.30 -15.03
C LEU A 56 -11.62 7.80 -14.87
N ALA A 57 -12.63 6.96 -14.77
CA ALA A 57 -12.44 5.52 -14.64
C ALA A 57 -11.84 4.93 -15.92
N ALA A 58 -12.42 5.29 -17.08
CA ALA A 58 -11.93 4.87 -18.40
C ALA A 58 -10.53 5.44 -18.70
N LEU A 59 -10.24 6.69 -18.28
CA LEU A 59 -8.91 7.28 -18.36
C LEU A 59 -7.87 6.42 -17.63
N LEU A 60 -8.15 6.06 -16.37
CA LEU A 60 -7.21 5.26 -15.55
C LEU A 60 -7.12 3.80 -16.05
N GLU A 61 -8.17 3.25 -16.65
CA GLU A 61 -8.12 1.94 -17.31
C GLU A 61 -7.24 1.96 -18.56
N SER A 62 -7.20 3.07 -19.32
CA SER A 62 -6.32 3.21 -20.49
C SER A 62 -4.82 3.24 -20.14
N TYR A 63 -4.48 3.41 -18.86
CA TYR A 63 -3.09 3.46 -18.41
C TYR A 63 -2.31 2.18 -18.71
N VAL A 64 -2.94 1.03 -18.75
CA VAL A 64 -2.31 -0.26 -19.11
C VAL A 64 -1.56 -0.17 -20.44
N THR A 65 -2.09 0.57 -21.41
CA THR A 65 -1.49 0.71 -22.74
C THR A 65 -0.80 2.05 -23.00
N THR A 66 -0.78 2.97 -22.02
CA THR A 66 -0.23 4.32 -22.18
C THR A 66 1.31 4.34 -22.27
N GLY A 67 1.97 3.41 -21.59
CA GLY A 67 3.44 3.33 -21.54
C GLY A 67 4.03 3.79 -20.20
N PHE A 68 5.30 3.47 -19.96
CA PHE A 68 6.09 3.86 -18.78
C PHE A 68 5.37 3.59 -17.44
N GLN A 69 5.41 4.56 -16.51
CA GLN A 69 4.81 4.40 -15.18
C GLN A 69 3.27 4.39 -15.20
N ALA A 70 2.65 4.91 -16.24
CA ALA A 70 1.20 4.77 -16.42
C ALA A 70 0.82 3.30 -16.64
N THR A 71 1.57 2.57 -17.47
CA THR A 71 1.37 1.12 -17.65
C THR A 71 1.60 0.38 -16.33
N ASN A 72 2.67 0.70 -15.59
CA ASN A 72 2.89 0.09 -14.28
C ASN A 72 1.74 0.38 -13.30
N PHE A 73 1.16 1.59 -13.33
CA PHE A 73 -0.02 1.90 -12.52
C PHE A 73 -1.25 1.09 -12.94
N GLY A 74 -1.51 0.96 -14.24
CA GLY A 74 -2.58 0.12 -14.77
C GLY A 74 -2.42 -1.34 -14.33
N LEU A 75 -1.21 -1.90 -14.45
CA LEU A 75 -0.88 -3.24 -13.96
C LEU A 75 -1.03 -3.37 -12.43
N ALA A 76 -0.69 -2.33 -11.67
CA ALA A 76 -0.91 -2.31 -10.23
C ALA A 76 -2.40 -2.34 -9.87
N VAL A 77 -3.25 -1.66 -10.64
CA VAL A 77 -4.72 -1.74 -10.50
C VAL A 77 -5.21 -3.17 -10.76
N GLU A 78 -4.73 -3.80 -11.82
CA GLU A 78 -5.08 -5.19 -12.14
C GLU A 78 -4.62 -6.16 -11.05
N GLU A 79 -3.40 -6.00 -10.54
CA GLU A 79 -2.86 -6.85 -9.47
C GLU A 79 -3.66 -6.70 -8.17
N VAL A 80 -4.05 -5.49 -7.78
CA VAL A 80 -4.92 -5.29 -6.61
C VAL A 80 -6.31 -5.87 -6.86
N ARG A 81 -6.88 -5.74 -8.06
CA ARG A 81 -8.17 -6.38 -8.40
C ARG A 81 -8.09 -7.90 -8.28
N ARG A 82 -7.02 -8.53 -8.77
CA ARG A 82 -6.77 -9.97 -8.60
C ARG A 82 -6.68 -10.36 -7.12
N MET A 83 -5.96 -9.55 -6.32
CA MET A 83 -5.83 -9.71 -4.87
C MET A 83 -7.19 -9.66 -4.17
N LEU A 84 -8.09 -8.75 -4.59
CA LEU A 84 -9.42 -8.58 -4.02
C LEU A 84 -10.42 -9.64 -4.49
N ALA A 85 -10.32 -10.05 -5.73
CA ALA A 85 -11.25 -11.00 -6.35
C ALA A 85 -11.09 -12.44 -5.84
N TRP A 86 -9.86 -12.85 -5.50
CA TRP A 86 -9.59 -14.23 -5.13
C TRP A 86 -10.40 -14.71 -3.91
N ARG A 87 -10.89 -15.95 -4.02
CA ARG A 87 -11.56 -16.70 -2.94
C ARG A 87 -10.98 -18.11 -2.85
N LEU A 88 -11.01 -18.71 -1.66
CA LEU A 88 -10.57 -20.10 -1.51
C LEU A 88 -11.46 -21.07 -2.33
N SER A 89 -12.69 -20.69 -2.62
CA SER A 89 -13.58 -21.47 -3.51
C SER A 89 -13.11 -21.54 -4.97
N ASP A 90 -12.18 -20.66 -5.38
CA ASP A 90 -11.61 -20.66 -6.74
C ASP A 90 -10.58 -21.78 -6.91
N GLU A 91 -10.20 -22.44 -5.83
CA GLU A 91 -9.25 -23.54 -5.80
C GLU A 91 -9.95 -24.86 -5.45
N GLU A 92 -9.47 -25.95 -5.99
CA GLU A 92 -9.92 -27.28 -5.56
C GLU A 92 -9.44 -27.57 -4.14
N ALA A 93 -10.30 -28.17 -3.33
CA ALA A 93 -9.89 -28.61 -2.00
C ALA A 93 -8.93 -29.81 -2.15
N PRO A 94 -7.75 -29.78 -1.51
CA PRO A 94 -6.83 -30.91 -1.57
C PRO A 94 -7.50 -32.16 -0.96
N PRO A 95 -7.11 -33.36 -1.38
CA PRO A 95 -7.59 -34.58 -0.74
C PRO A 95 -7.21 -34.56 0.76
N PRO A 96 -8.03 -35.17 1.62
CA PRO A 96 -7.69 -35.29 3.03
C PRO A 96 -6.40 -36.10 3.20
N PRO A 97 -5.62 -35.83 4.26
CA PRO A 97 -4.47 -36.65 4.59
C PRO A 97 -4.83 -38.14 4.76
N GLU A 98 -3.87 -39.03 4.56
CA GLU A 98 -4.07 -40.45 4.68
C GLU A 98 -4.64 -40.83 6.06
N GLY A 99 -5.76 -41.56 6.09
CA GLY A 99 -6.46 -41.95 7.30
C GLY A 99 -7.46 -40.93 7.85
N ILE A 100 -7.55 -39.76 7.27
CA ILE A 100 -8.52 -38.73 7.67
C ILE A 100 -9.71 -38.72 6.70
N VAL A 101 -10.93 -38.68 7.26
CA VAL A 101 -12.16 -38.58 6.46
C VAL A 101 -12.41 -37.10 6.11
N ALA A 102 -12.66 -36.82 4.85
CA ALA A 102 -12.96 -35.45 4.39
C ALA A 102 -14.16 -34.87 5.18
N GLY A 103 -13.94 -33.68 5.77
CA GLY A 103 -14.96 -32.98 6.57
C GLY A 103 -15.18 -33.51 7.98
N SER A 104 -14.32 -34.42 8.49
CA SER A 104 -14.28 -34.79 9.92
C SER A 104 -13.62 -33.68 10.76
N GLU A 105 -13.70 -33.76 12.08
CA GLU A 105 -13.05 -32.83 13.00
C GLU A 105 -11.51 -32.84 12.89
N GLU A 106 -10.95 -33.94 12.39
CA GLU A 106 -9.51 -34.09 12.16
C GLU A 106 -9.05 -33.48 10.83
N ASP A 107 -10.00 -33.21 9.91
CA ASP A 107 -9.69 -32.55 8.63
C ASP A 107 -9.57 -31.05 8.82
N SER A 108 -8.33 -30.56 8.79
CA SER A 108 -8.01 -29.12 8.93
C SER A 108 -8.41 -28.28 7.71
N GLU A 109 -8.86 -28.93 6.59
CA GLU A 109 -9.23 -28.20 5.37
C GLU A 109 -10.69 -27.76 5.41
N ILE A 110 -10.94 -26.51 4.98
CA ILE A 110 -12.29 -25.99 4.82
C ILE A 110 -12.94 -26.67 3.60
N ARG A 111 -13.93 -27.51 3.81
CA ARG A 111 -14.62 -28.29 2.75
C ARG A 111 -15.92 -27.66 2.26
N ASP A 112 -16.64 -26.98 3.15
CA ASP A 112 -17.90 -26.34 2.78
C ASP A 112 -17.68 -25.24 1.74
N PRO A 113 -18.30 -25.33 0.54
CA PRO A 113 -18.15 -24.32 -0.51
C PRO A 113 -18.54 -22.91 -0.06
N ALA A 114 -19.56 -22.77 0.80
CA ALA A 114 -20.02 -21.49 1.30
C ALA A 114 -19.00 -20.87 2.28
N GLU A 115 -18.33 -21.66 3.09
CA GLU A 115 -17.24 -21.18 3.96
C GLU A 115 -15.98 -20.86 3.14
N ARG A 116 -15.66 -21.67 2.13
CA ARG A 116 -14.54 -21.39 1.21
C ARG A 116 -14.72 -20.06 0.47
N ALA A 117 -15.94 -19.74 0.04
CA ALA A 117 -16.26 -18.48 -0.62
C ALA A 117 -16.07 -17.23 0.28
N LYS A 118 -16.06 -17.41 1.60
CA LYS A 118 -15.80 -16.31 2.56
C LYS A 118 -14.31 -16.03 2.79
N VAL A 119 -13.44 -17.02 2.52
CA VAL A 119 -11.99 -16.88 2.70
C VAL A 119 -11.42 -16.04 1.58
N ARG A 120 -10.81 -14.91 1.95
CA ARG A 120 -10.23 -13.90 1.06
C ARG A 120 -8.71 -13.83 1.25
N THR A 121 -8.04 -13.13 0.36
CA THR A 121 -6.63 -12.79 0.50
C THR A 121 -6.38 -12.00 1.78
N THR A 122 -5.36 -12.38 2.54
CA THR A 122 -4.84 -11.60 3.69
C THR A 122 -3.98 -10.47 3.15
N ILE A 123 -4.44 -9.23 3.27
CA ILE A 123 -3.80 -8.06 2.67
C ILE A 123 -3.00 -7.30 3.72
N PHE A 124 -1.69 -7.23 3.52
CA PHE A 124 -0.75 -6.42 4.32
C PHE A 124 -0.61 -5.04 3.69
N LEU A 125 -1.14 -4.02 4.34
CA LEU A 125 -0.95 -2.63 3.94
C LEU A 125 0.28 -2.07 4.63
N GLY A 126 1.19 -1.48 3.85
CA GLY A 126 2.37 -0.78 4.37
C GLY A 126 2.39 0.68 3.94
N CYS A 127 2.66 1.58 4.88
CA CYS A 127 2.87 3.00 4.54
C CYS A 127 3.84 3.68 5.49
N THR A 128 4.64 4.60 4.95
CA THR A 128 5.51 5.47 5.76
C THR A 128 4.73 6.67 6.29
N SER A 129 5.22 7.29 7.37
CA SER A 129 4.53 8.36 8.11
C SER A 129 4.10 9.55 7.26
N ASN A 130 4.90 9.95 6.28
CA ASN A 130 4.61 11.10 5.42
C ASN A 130 3.26 10.97 4.67
N LEU A 131 2.79 9.76 4.40
CA LEU A 131 1.47 9.52 3.80
C LEU A 131 0.32 9.79 4.78
N ILE A 132 0.58 9.64 6.07
CA ILE A 132 -0.38 9.93 7.14
C ILE A 132 -0.30 11.41 7.54
N SER A 133 0.89 12.03 7.49
CA SER A 133 1.05 13.47 7.61
C SER A 133 0.24 14.21 6.54
N ALA A 134 0.26 13.70 5.31
CA ALA A 134 -0.48 14.23 4.17
C ALA A 134 -1.99 13.87 4.21
N GLY A 135 -2.74 14.33 3.24
CA GLY A 135 -4.17 14.03 3.06
C GLY A 135 -4.47 12.58 2.65
N THR A 136 -3.46 11.82 2.23
CA THR A 136 -3.58 10.38 1.96
C THR A 136 -3.95 9.55 3.20
N ARG A 137 -3.84 10.13 4.41
CA ARG A 137 -4.43 9.59 5.65
C ARG A 137 -5.87 9.15 5.45
N GLU A 138 -6.67 9.91 4.71
CA GLU A 138 -8.08 9.61 4.48
C GLU A 138 -8.29 8.33 3.65
N SER A 139 -7.42 8.06 2.68
CA SER A 139 -7.44 6.82 1.92
C SER A 139 -7.09 5.61 2.79
N ILE A 140 -6.08 5.74 3.65
CA ILE A 140 -5.68 4.69 4.60
C ILE A 140 -6.78 4.44 5.63
N ARG A 141 -7.36 5.51 6.20
CA ARG A 141 -8.51 5.43 7.10
C ARG A 141 -9.68 4.68 6.45
N TYR A 142 -10.01 4.99 5.19
CA TYR A 142 -11.06 4.31 4.45
C TYR A 142 -10.82 2.81 4.35
N LEU A 143 -9.60 2.38 4.07
CA LEU A 143 -9.25 0.95 3.98
C LEU A 143 -9.47 0.21 5.30
N LEU A 144 -9.07 0.81 6.42
CA LEU A 144 -9.25 0.21 7.74
C LEU A 144 -10.71 0.30 8.21
N GLN A 145 -11.39 1.42 7.96
CA GLN A 145 -12.80 1.62 8.31
C GLN A 145 -13.71 0.56 7.70
N HIS A 146 -13.42 0.15 6.48
CA HIS A 146 -14.24 -0.80 5.74
C HIS A 146 -13.68 -2.22 5.71
N LYS A 147 -12.68 -2.53 6.56
CA LYS A 147 -12.06 -3.87 6.67
C LYS A 147 -11.53 -4.41 5.32
N LEU A 148 -10.96 -3.52 4.52
CA LEU A 148 -10.45 -3.84 3.18
C LEU A 148 -9.00 -4.33 3.20
N VAL A 149 -8.35 -4.26 4.37
CA VAL A 149 -7.00 -4.77 4.63
C VAL A 149 -6.98 -5.53 5.94
N SER A 150 -6.03 -6.46 6.09
CA SER A 150 -5.95 -7.36 7.24
C SER A 150 -5.05 -6.81 8.35
N CYS A 151 -4.05 -6.01 8.00
CA CYS A 151 -3.21 -5.28 8.94
C CYS A 151 -2.64 -4.02 8.29
N LEU A 152 -2.13 -3.12 9.13
CA LEU A 152 -1.32 -1.98 8.71
C LEU A 152 0.07 -2.11 9.34
N VAL A 153 1.12 -1.91 8.54
CA VAL A 153 2.49 -1.71 9.03
C VAL A 153 2.89 -0.27 8.73
N THR A 154 3.34 0.45 9.76
CA THR A 154 3.76 1.84 9.61
C THR A 154 4.91 2.18 10.56
N THR A 155 5.45 3.39 10.45
CA THR A 155 6.47 3.93 11.37
C THR A 155 5.82 4.64 12.56
N ALA A 156 6.59 4.95 13.60
CA ALA A 156 6.09 5.68 14.77
C ALA A 156 5.41 7.00 14.36
N GLY A 157 6.02 7.75 13.45
CA GLY A 157 5.43 8.97 12.90
C GLY A 157 4.06 8.77 12.25
N GLY A 158 3.79 7.58 11.67
CA GLY A 158 2.47 7.28 11.12
C GLY A 158 1.40 7.14 12.20
N VAL A 159 1.72 6.55 13.33
CA VAL A 159 0.80 6.42 14.47
C VAL A 159 0.58 7.76 15.15
N GLU A 160 1.67 8.44 15.52
CA GLU A 160 1.59 9.70 16.27
C GLU A 160 0.92 10.82 15.48
N GLU A 161 1.18 10.94 14.19
CA GLU A 161 0.57 11.98 13.37
C GLU A 161 -0.91 11.72 13.06
N ASP A 162 -1.35 10.47 13.00
CA ASP A 162 -2.77 10.14 12.97
C ASP A 162 -3.49 10.69 14.20
N LEU A 163 -2.92 10.42 15.37
CA LEU A 163 -3.48 10.84 16.66
C LEU A 163 -3.38 12.36 16.86
N MET A 164 -2.22 12.96 16.54
CA MET A 164 -2.03 14.41 16.63
C MET A 164 -3.02 15.18 15.76
N LYS A 165 -3.36 14.69 14.58
CA LYS A 165 -4.36 15.31 13.70
C LYS A 165 -5.77 15.29 14.26
N CYS A 166 -6.08 14.39 15.18
CA CYS A 166 -7.33 14.41 15.95
C CYS A 166 -7.30 15.48 17.05
N LEU A 167 -6.12 15.83 17.57
CA LEU A 167 -5.96 16.82 18.62
C LEU A 167 -5.81 18.25 18.07
N ALA A 168 -5.07 18.42 16.97
CA ALA A 168 -4.85 19.70 16.31
C ALA A 168 -4.43 19.50 14.84
N PRO A 169 -4.83 20.42 13.93
CA PRO A 169 -4.55 20.28 12.50
C PRO A 169 -3.07 20.48 12.16
N HIS A 170 -2.65 19.82 11.05
CA HIS A 170 -1.47 20.18 10.28
C HIS A 170 -1.88 21.13 9.15
N TYR A 171 -0.92 21.94 8.66
CA TYR A 171 -1.19 22.99 7.70
C TYR A 171 -0.32 22.85 6.44
N LEU A 172 -0.81 23.33 5.31
CA LEU A 172 0.04 23.57 4.15
C LEU A 172 0.92 24.82 4.40
N GLY A 173 2.19 24.74 4.05
CA GLY A 173 3.16 25.83 4.23
C GLY A 173 2.88 27.05 3.38
N SER A 174 2.14 26.90 2.28
CA SER A 174 1.51 27.98 1.54
C SER A 174 0.29 27.46 0.79
N GLN A 175 -0.65 28.34 0.48
CA GLN A 175 -1.83 28.02 -0.31
C GLN A 175 -1.48 27.58 -1.76
N ARG A 176 -0.28 27.97 -2.25
CA ARG A 176 0.22 27.60 -3.59
C ARG A 176 1.15 26.39 -3.60
N GLY A 177 1.38 25.77 -2.42
CA GLY A 177 2.10 24.49 -2.28
C GLY A 177 3.62 24.55 -2.45
N VAL A 178 4.13 25.27 -3.45
CA VAL A 178 5.56 25.28 -3.80
C VAL A 178 6.39 26.04 -2.77
N GLU A 179 5.87 27.14 -2.24
CA GLU A 179 6.58 27.98 -1.27
C GLU A 179 6.82 27.27 0.07
N GLY A 180 5.98 26.29 0.43
CA GLY A 180 6.13 25.51 1.66
C GLY A 180 7.46 24.77 1.75
N PHE A 181 7.99 24.27 0.63
CA PHE A 181 9.30 23.62 0.58
C PHE A 181 10.45 24.60 0.74
N ALA A 182 10.27 25.87 0.37
CA ALA A 182 11.28 26.92 0.43
C ALA A 182 11.36 27.66 1.77
N LEU A 183 10.44 27.39 2.72
CA LEU A 183 10.45 28.02 4.03
C LEU A 183 11.73 27.69 4.79
N LYS A 184 12.36 28.72 5.36
CA LYS A 184 13.64 28.59 6.07
C LYS A 184 13.44 27.91 7.43
N GLY A 185 14.13 26.77 7.64
CA GLY A 185 14.03 26.00 8.87
C GLY A 185 14.40 26.80 10.13
N ALA A 186 15.40 27.69 10.06
CA ALA A 186 15.80 28.53 11.20
C ALA A 186 14.69 29.49 11.64
N GLU A 187 13.97 30.10 10.70
CA GLU A 187 12.83 30.99 11.00
C GLU A 187 11.64 30.22 11.58
N LEU A 188 11.36 29.02 11.03
CA LEU A 188 10.31 28.14 11.54
C LEU A 188 10.63 27.68 12.97
N ARG A 189 11.89 27.31 13.23
CA ARG A 189 12.34 26.90 14.58
C ARG A 189 12.11 27.99 15.62
N GLN A 190 12.41 29.25 15.30
CA GLN A 190 12.14 30.38 16.18
C GLN A 190 10.66 30.61 16.48
N LYS A 191 9.79 30.21 15.54
CA LYS A 191 8.32 30.32 15.66
C LYS A 191 7.68 29.10 16.31
N GLY A 192 8.45 28.08 16.67
CA GLY A 192 7.92 26.82 17.20
C GLY A 192 7.11 26.04 16.16
N ILE A 193 7.55 26.04 14.90
CA ILE A 193 6.89 25.35 13.79
C ILE A 193 7.85 24.33 13.18
N ASN A 194 7.40 23.09 13.03
CA ASN A 194 8.14 22.03 12.36
C ASN A 194 7.66 21.91 10.91
N ARG A 195 8.52 21.48 10.01
CA ARG A 195 8.21 21.31 8.57
C ARG A 195 8.48 19.88 8.11
N ILE A 196 7.47 19.28 7.47
CA ILE A 196 7.56 18.00 6.77
C ILE A 196 7.30 18.30 5.29
N GLY A 197 8.34 18.39 4.47
CA GLY A 197 8.20 18.81 3.07
C GLY A 197 7.55 20.20 2.97
N ASN A 198 6.33 20.26 2.43
CA ASN A 198 5.52 21.50 2.36
C ASN A 198 4.42 21.57 3.44
N LEU A 199 4.42 20.65 4.40
CA LEU A 199 3.49 20.66 5.53
C LEU A 199 4.12 21.33 6.73
N LEU A 200 3.31 21.98 7.55
CA LEU A 200 3.69 22.62 8.79
C LEU A 200 2.97 21.99 9.97
N VAL A 201 3.74 21.66 11.01
CA VAL A 201 3.23 21.11 12.27
C VAL A 201 3.64 22.07 13.40
N PRO A 202 2.69 22.80 14.00
CA PRO A 202 2.99 23.63 15.16
C PRO A 202 3.49 22.79 16.34
N ASN A 203 4.48 23.27 17.07
CA ASN A 203 5.03 22.57 18.25
C ASN A 203 3.97 22.31 19.33
N ARG A 204 2.93 23.13 19.38
CA ARG A 204 1.78 22.92 20.26
C ARG A 204 1.12 21.56 20.05
N ASN A 205 1.14 21.00 18.82
CA ASN A 205 0.54 19.70 18.54
C ASN A 205 1.25 18.60 19.34
N TYR A 206 2.57 18.69 19.47
CA TYR A 206 3.37 17.76 20.28
C TYR A 206 3.09 17.91 21.78
N CYS A 207 2.88 19.16 22.29
CA CYS A 207 2.49 19.37 23.67
C CYS A 207 1.12 18.74 23.97
N LEU A 208 0.15 18.93 23.07
CA LEU A 208 -1.16 18.29 23.20
C LEU A 208 -1.07 16.75 23.14
N PHE A 209 -0.16 16.24 22.32
CA PHE A 209 0.07 14.81 22.23
C PHE A 209 0.73 14.25 23.52
N GLU A 210 1.69 14.97 24.14
CA GLU A 210 2.26 14.62 25.42
C GLU A 210 1.18 14.54 26.51
N ASP A 211 0.37 15.60 26.64
CA ASP A 211 -0.72 15.66 27.62
C ASP A 211 -1.71 14.50 27.44
N TRP A 212 -1.97 14.13 26.18
CA TRP A 212 -2.89 13.06 25.86
C TRP A 212 -2.29 11.65 26.07
N LEU A 213 -1.01 11.44 25.68
CA LEU A 213 -0.37 10.11 25.70
C LEU A 213 0.12 9.72 27.12
N THR A 214 0.65 10.67 27.89
CA THR A 214 1.26 10.37 29.21
C THR A 214 0.34 9.58 30.15
N PRO A 215 -0.96 9.92 30.34
CA PRO A 215 -1.85 9.13 31.17
C PRO A 215 -2.11 7.71 30.65
N LEU A 216 -1.98 7.49 29.34
CA LEU A 216 -2.06 6.16 28.77
C LEU A 216 -0.82 5.32 29.12
N LEU A 217 0.36 5.93 29.07
CA LEU A 217 1.61 5.26 29.48
C LEU A 217 1.56 4.87 30.96
N ASP A 218 0.99 5.73 31.83
CA ASP A 218 0.73 5.39 33.24
C ASP A 218 -0.16 4.16 33.37
N THR A 219 -1.26 4.11 32.60
CA THR A 219 -2.17 2.96 32.58
C THR A 219 -1.47 1.68 32.12
N LEU A 220 -0.65 1.74 31.05
CA LEU A 220 0.11 0.59 30.58
C LEU A 220 1.13 0.10 31.61
N MET A 221 1.73 1.01 32.36
CA MET A 221 2.63 0.68 33.46
C MET A 221 1.87 -0.03 34.59
N ASP A 222 0.70 0.47 35.00
CA ASP A 222 -0.16 -0.15 36.01
C ASP A 222 -0.60 -1.57 35.57
N GLU A 223 -0.97 -1.75 34.30
CA GLU A 223 -1.32 -3.05 33.73
C GLU A 223 -0.11 -4.01 33.74
N GLN A 224 1.09 -3.52 33.44
CA GLN A 224 2.32 -4.31 33.51
C GLN A 224 2.65 -4.73 34.93
N GLU A 225 2.55 -3.82 35.91
CA GLU A 225 2.78 -4.12 37.31
C GLU A 225 1.78 -5.16 37.86
N ALA A 226 0.51 -5.05 37.47
CA ALA A 226 -0.53 -5.96 37.88
C ALA A 226 -0.44 -7.36 37.28
N SER A 227 -0.05 -7.46 36.01
CA SER A 227 -0.02 -8.72 35.24
C SER A 227 1.35 -9.39 35.22
N GLY A 228 2.42 -8.66 35.49
CA GLY A 228 3.81 -9.08 35.30
C GLY A 228 4.21 -9.26 33.81
N GLY A 229 3.34 -8.86 32.86
CA GLY A 229 3.54 -9.02 31.43
C GLY A 229 3.90 -7.71 30.74
N ALA A 230 4.82 -7.74 29.75
CA ALA A 230 5.15 -6.60 28.92
C ALA A 230 4.06 -6.30 27.89
N THR A 231 3.92 -5.02 27.50
CA THR A 231 3.08 -4.63 26.38
C THR A 231 3.84 -4.78 25.06
N SER A 232 3.13 -4.90 23.92
CA SER A 232 3.76 -4.80 22.59
C SER A 232 3.41 -3.48 21.90
N PRO A 233 4.14 -3.08 20.84
CA PRO A 233 3.77 -1.90 20.05
C PRO A 233 2.34 -1.95 19.52
N SER A 234 1.90 -3.07 18.95
CA SER A 234 0.55 -3.22 18.43
C SER A 234 -0.52 -3.11 19.50
N ARG A 235 -0.26 -3.66 20.71
CA ARG A 235 -1.17 -3.51 21.86
C ARG A 235 -1.21 -2.09 22.38
N MET A 236 -0.06 -1.40 22.42
CA MET A 236 -0.01 0.02 22.78
C MET A 236 -0.84 0.87 21.79
N ILE A 237 -0.66 0.64 20.48
CA ILE A 237 -1.43 1.35 19.44
C ILE A 237 -2.92 1.00 19.54
N TRP A 238 -3.25 -0.24 19.84
CA TRP A 238 -4.63 -0.64 20.12
C TRP A 238 -5.28 0.20 21.23
N ARG A 239 -4.57 0.40 22.35
CA ARG A 239 -5.05 1.23 23.48
C ARG A 239 -5.14 2.72 23.08
N MET A 240 -4.22 3.19 22.23
CA MET A 240 -4.30 4.54 21.65
C MET A 240 -5.56 4.70 20.79
N GLY A 241 -5.88 3.73 19.95
CA GLY A 241 -7.09 3.71 19.11
C GLY A 241 -8.39 3.65 19.92
N GLU A 242 -8.38 2.95 21.06
CA GLU A 242 -9.50 2.93 22.00
C GLU A 242 -9.71 4.31 22.65
N ARG A 243 -8.61 4.96 23.08
CA ARG A 243 -8.64 6.22 23.81
C ARG A 243 -8.96 7.44 22.95
N ILE A 244 -8.53 7.45 21.67
CA ILE A 244 -8.71 8.65 20.81
C ILE A 244 -10.18 8.93 20.50
N ASP A 245 -11.01 7.91 20.39
CA ASP A 245 -12.46 7.97 20.15
C ASP A 245 -12.88 9.01 19.07
N ASP A 246 -12.10 9.11 18.00
CA ASP A 246 -12.33 10.03 16.89
C ASP A 246 -12.38 9.25 15.57
N ALA A 247 -13.52 9.31 14.89
CA ALA A 247 -13.77 8.61 13.62
C ALA A 247 -12.89 9.10 12.45
N SER A 248 -12.18 10.20 12.60
CA SER A 248 -11.16 10.63 11.63
C SER A 248 -9.84 9.86 11.76
N SER A 249 -9.63 9.13 12.87
CA SER A 249 -8.40 8.39 13.15
C SER A 249 -8.34 7.03 12.46
N ILE A 250 -7.17 6.70 11.94
CA ILE A 250 -6.80 5.35 11.47
C ILE A 250 -6.78 4.38 12.65
N CYS A 251 -6.16 4.78 13.77
CA CYS A 251 -6.03 3.95 14.98
C CYS A 251 -7.40 3.63 15.60
N TYR A 252 -8.35 4.57 15.56
CA TYR A 252 -9.74 4.35 15.98
C TYR A 252 -10.39 3.20 15.21
N TRP A 253 -10.33 3.26 13.86
CA TRP A 253 -10.94 2.22 13.02
C TRP A 253 -10.21 0.89 13.10
N ALA A 254 -8.89 0.90 13.25
CA ALA A 254 -8.10 -0.29 13.51
C ALA A 254 -8.58 -1.00 14.78
N ASN A 255 -8.77 -0.25 15.87
CA ASN A 255 -9.32 -0.78 17.12
C ASN A 255 -10.74 -1.34 16.94
N ARG A 256 -11.68 -0.54 16.40
CA ARG A 256 -13.08 -0.94 16.17
C ARG A 256 -13.22 -2.18 15.28
N ASN A 257 -12.36 -2.30 14.29
CA ASN A 257 -12.41 -3.38 13.30
C ASN A 257 -11.51 -4.58 13.64
N ARG A 258 -10.75 -4.50 14.74
CA ARG A 258 -9.78 -5.50 15.17
C ARG A 258 -8.69 -5.76 14.13
N ILE A 259 -8.23 -4.71 13.47
CA ILE A 259 -7.13 -4.74 12.52
C ILE A 259 -5.85 -4.33 13.26
N PRO A 260 -4.84 -5.18 13.38
CA PRO A 260 -3.60 -4.83 14.05
C PRO A 260 -2.81 -3.79 13.25
N ILE A 261 -2.21 -2.83 13.98
CA ILE A 261 -1.21 -1.91 13.43
C ILE A 261 0.14 -2.29 14.03
N PHE A 262 1.07 -2.69 13.17
CA PHE A 262 2.43 -3.03 13.56
C PHE A 262 3.36 -1.83 13.33
N CYS A 263 4.15 -1.52 14.34
CA CYS A 263 5.16 -0.46 14.30
C CYS A 263 6.48 -0.98 14.90
N PRO A 264 7.33 -1.65 14.09
CA PRO A 264 8.53 -2.32 14.61
C PRO A 264 9.57 -1.37 15.19
N ALA A 265 9.54 -0.07 14.84
CA ALA A 265 10.38 0.98 15.40
C ALA A 265 9.53 2.02 16.13
N ILE A 266 8.76 1.61 17.13
CA ILE A 266 7.83 2.46 17.87
C ILE A 266 8.50 3.65 18.57
N THR A 267 9.79 3.57 18.83
CA THR A 267 10.57 4.63 19.48
C THR A 267 11.19 5.64 18.50
N ASP A 268 11.05 5.42 17.20
CA ASP A 268 11.60 6.31 16.16
C ASP A 268 10.58 7.39 15.77
N GLY A 269 10.29 8.29 16.72
CA GLY A 269 9.35 9.40 16.60
C GLY A 269 8.97 9.99 17.95
N SER A 270 7.97 10.88 17.97
CA SER A 270 7.52 11.57 19.19
C SER A 270 6.93 10.62 20.24
N ILE A 271 6.43 9.44 19.85
CA ILE A 271 6.08 8.39 20.82
C ILE A 271 7.32 7.99 21.63
N GLY A 272 8.48 7.87 20.97
CA GLY A 272 9.76 7.61 21.62
C GLY A 272 10.16 8.72 22.59
N ASP A 273 9.95 9.98 22.21
CA ASP A 273 10.20 11.13 23.10
C ASP A 273 9.31 11.06 24.35
N MET A 274 8.03 10.72 24.20
CA MET A 274 7.10 10.59 25.32
C MET A 274 7.47 9.41 26.22
N LEU A 275 7.90 8.29 25.66
CA LEU A 275 8.44 7.14 26.42
C LEU A 275 9.70 7.53 27.18
N PHE A 276 10.60 8.30 26.55
CA PHE A 276 11.79 8.84 27.20
C PHE A 276 11.42 9.73 28.39
N PHE A 277 10.53 10.72 28.24
CA PHE A 277 10.07 11.58 29.32
C PHE A 277 9.36 10.81 30.43
N HIS A 278 8.50 9.85 30.05
CA HIS A 278 7.80 8.99 31.01
C HIS A 278 8.78 8.16 31.86
N SER A 279 9.87 7.67 31.27
CA SER A 279 10.87 6.85 31.95
C SER A 279 11.57 7.56 33.13
N TYR A 280 11.62 8.89 33.12
CA TYR A 280 12.11 9.68 34.26
C TYR A 280 11.08 9.81 35.38
N LYS A 281 9.78 9.77 35.04
CA LYS A 281 8.68 9.86 36.02
C LYS A 281 8.36 8.49 36.61
N ARG A 282 8.26 7.48 35.75
CA ARG A 282 7.97 6.07 36.11
C ARG A 282 8.86 5.12 35.30
N PRO A 283 10.05 4.75 35.82
CA PRO A 283 10.95 3.82 35.11
C PRO A 283 10.39 2.38 35.14
N GLY A 284 10.70 1.61 34.09
CA GLY A 284 10.44 0.17 34.07
C GLY A 284 9.35 -0.30 33.10
N LEU A 285 8.73 0.59 32.33
CA LEU A 285 7.83 0.16 31.26
C LEU A 285 8.61 -0.64 30.20
N VAL A 286 8.17 -1.86 29.89
CA VAL A 286 8.77 -2.75 28.91
C VAL A 286 7.86 -2.89 27.70
N VAL A 287 8.40 -2.62 26.51
CA VAL A 287 7.71 -2.82 25.22
C VAL A 287 8.36 -4.00 24.51
N ASP A 288 7.63 -5.09 24.37
CA ASP A 288 8.11 -6.34 23.78
C ASP A 288 7.83 -6.37 22.26
N LEU A 289 8.88 -6.18 21.47
CA LEU A 289 8.82 -6.23 20.02
C LEU A 289 8.63 -7.65 19.47
N VAL A 290 9.05 -8.67 20.23
CA VAL A 290 9.02 -10.07 19.76
C VAL A 290 7.58 -10.59 19.67
N GLN A 291 6.68 -10.12 20.53
CA GLN A 291 5.25 -10.43 20.42
C GLN A 291 4.68 -10.02 19.06
N ASP A 292 5.04 -8.82 18.58
CA ASP A 292 4.56 -8.31 17.29
C ASP A 292 5.20 -9.04 16.10
N ILE A 293 6.50 -9.40 16.18
CA ILE A 293 7.15 -10.24 15.15
C ILE A 293 6.41 -11.58 15.04
N ARG A 294 6.11 -12.21 16.17
CA ARG A 294 5.35 -13.46 16.18
C ARG A 294 3.95 -13.27 15.58
N ALA A 295 3.24 -12.20 15.95
CA ALA A 295 1.88 -11.94 15.50
C ALA A 295 1.81 -11.75 13.97
N ILE A 296 2.67 -10.90 13.39
CA ILE A 296 2.66 -10.64 11.94
C ILE A 296 3.13 -11.86 11.13
N ASN A 297 4.12 -12.60 11.63
CA ASN A 297 4.61 -13.81 10.95
C ASN A 297 3.55 -14.92 10.98
N SER A 298 2.88 -15.14 12.11
CA SER A 298 1.77 -16.08 12.21
C SER A 298 0.63 -15.70 11.27
N MET A 299 0.26 -14.40 11.20
CA MET A 299 -0.75 -13.93 10.23
C MET A 299 -0.39 -14.30 8.79
N ALA A 300 0.89 -14.22 8.40
CA ALA A 300 1.33 -14.59 7.07
C ALA A 300 1.30 -16.13 6.87
N VAL A 301 1.79 -16.89 7.85
CA VAL A 301 1.85 -18.37 7.79
C VAL A 301 0.47 -18.98 7.72
N ASP A 302 -0.48 -18.47 8.52
CA ASP A 302 -1.86 -19.00 8.60
C ASP A 302 -2.73 -18.60 7.41
N ALA A 303 -2.29 -17.62 6.60
CA ALA A 303 -3.04 -17.14 5.46
C ALA A 303 -3.06 -18.15 4.30
N ARG A 304 -4.23 -18.36 3.68
CA ARG A 304 -4.34 -19.18 2.45
C ARG A 304 -3.65 -18.50 1.27
N ARG A 305 -3.91 -17.20 1.06
CA ARG A 305 -3.16 -16.33 0.15
C ARG A 305 -2.87 -15.00 0.79
N THR A 306 -1.74 -14.41 0.42
CA THR A 306 -1.36 -13.08 0.89
C THR A 306 -1.14 -12.11 -0.25
N GLY A 307 -1.50 -10.85 0.02
CA GLY A 307 -1.21 -9.71 -0.83
C GLY A 307 -0.48 -8.61 -0.06
N MET A 308 0.47 -7.98 -0.70
CA MET A 308 1.21 -6.84 -0.16
C MET A 308 0.89 -5.59 -0.97
N LEU A 309 0.36 -4.54 -0.32
CA LEU A 309 0.25 -3.19 -0.87
C LEU A 309 1.13 -2.27 -0.05
N ILE A 310 2.26 -1.84 -0.61
CA ILE A 310 3.29 -1.09 0.12
C ILE A 310 3.54 0.25 -0.55
N CYS A 311 3.19 1.33 0.16
CA CYS A 311 3.37 2.71 -0.24
C CYS A 311 4.52 3.33 0.56
N GLY A 312 5.67 3.53 -0.07
CA GLY A 312 6.94 3.88 0.56
C GLY A 312 7.91 2.71 0.54
N GLY A 313 8.92 2.73 1.40
CA GLY A 313 9.97 1.71 1.42
C GLY A 313 10.55 1.50 2.82
N GLY A 314 11.84 1.18 2.87
CA GLY A 314 12.59 1.02 4.12
C GLY A 314 12.00 0.00 5.07
N LEU A 315 11.93 0.36 6.35
CA LEU A 315 11.48 -0.50 7.44
C LEU A 315 10.14 -1.18 7.17
N VAL A 316 9.14 -0.43 6.71
CA VAL A 316 7.77 -0.90 6.49
C VAL A 316 7.74 -1.99 5.42
N LYS A 317 8.37 -1.72 4.27
CA LYS A 317 8.48 -2.68 3.17
C LYS A 317 9.18 -3.95 3.61
N HIS A 318 10.35 -3.79 4.24
CA HIS A 318 11.18 -4.92 4.66
C HIS A 318 10.46 -5.80 5.69
N HIS A 319 9.75 -5.20 6.65
CA HIS A 319 9.04 -5.93 7.71
C HIS A 319 7.88 -6.79 7.14
N ILE A 320 7.07 -6.23 6.23
CA ILE A 320 6.00 -6.99 5.55
C ILE A 320 6.58 -8.10 4.68
N CYS A 321 7.61 -7.79 3.89
CA CYS A 321 8.27 -8.78 3.04
C CYS A 321 8.85 -9.93 3.86
N ASN A 322 9.46 -9.64 5.02
CA ASN A 322 10.00 -10.67 5.91
C ASN A 322 8.90 -11.53 6.54
N ALA A 323 7.76 -10.97 6.91
CA ALA A 323 6.62 -11.77 7.38
C ALA A 323 6.17 -12.76 6.28
N ASN A 324 6.11 -12.32 5.04
CA ASN A 324 5.73 -13.17 3.91
C ASN A 324 6.81 -14.20 3.52
N LEU A 325 8.09 -13.95 3.84
CA LEU A 325 9.15 -14.95 3.72
C LEU A 325 8.83 -16.20 4.57
N MET A 326 8.23 -16.05 5.76
CA MET A 326 7.90 -17.16 6.66
C MET A 326 6.88 -18.15 6.07
N ARG A 327 6.13 -17.73 5.05
CA ARG A 327 5.20 -18.58 4.28
C ARG A 327 5.69 -18.92 2.87
N ASN A 328 6.96 -18.67 2.59
CA ASN A 328 7.58 -18.86 1.27
C ASN A 328 6.99 -17.94 0.17
N GLY A 329 6.71 -16.70 0.53
CA GLY A 329 6.39 -15.63 -0.40
C GLY A 329 4.91 -15.24 -0.47
N ALA A 330 4.68 -13.96 -0.80
CA ALA A 330 3.36 -13.42 -1.08
C ALA A 330 2.88 -13.83 -2.48
N ASP A 331 1.57 -14.01 -2.63
CA ASP A 331 0.92 -14.36 -3.89
C ASP A 331 0.72 -13.14 -4.79
N TYR A 332 0.52 -11.97 -4.18
CA TYR A 332 0.29 -10.69 -4.86
C TYR A 332 1.15 -9.60 -4.22
N ALA A 333 1.73 -8.70 -5.03
CA ALA A 333 2.52 -7.60 -4.48
C ALA A 333 2.48 -6.35 -5.36
N VAL A 334 2.17 -5.21 -4.74
CA VAL A 334 2.23 -3.89 -5.36
C VAL A 334 3.08 -2.97 -4.49
N PHE A 335 4.07 -2.34 -5.12
CA PHE A 335 4.96 -1.38 -4.49
C PHE A 335 4.82 -0.02 -5.14
N VAL A 336 4.60 1.03 -4.36
CA VAL A 336 4.52 2.42 -4.82
C VAL A 336 5.52 3.26 -4.05
N ASN A 337 6.60 3.69 -4.68
CA ASN A 337 7.60 4.58 -4.09
C ASN A 337 8.47 5.25 -5.16
N THR A 338 9.25 6.25 -4.78
CA THR A 338 10.18 6.97 -5.66
C THR A 338 11.61 6.42 -5.63
N GLY A 339 11.87 5.38 -4.83
CA GLY A 339 13.20 4.76 -4.70
C GLY A 339 13.66 4.10 -6.01
N GLN A 340 14.95 4.26 -6.30
CA GLN A 340 15.60 3.70 -7.48
C GLN A 340 16.60 2.63 -7.06
N GLU A 341 16.90 1.68 -7.94
CA GLU A 341 17.78 0.52 -7.64
C GLU A 341 19.26 0.85 -7.52
N PHE A 342 19.72 2.01 -8.01
CA PHE A 342 21.15 2.30 -8.17
C PHE A 342 21.94 2.41 -6.86
N ASP A 343 21.29 2.69 -5.73
CA ASP A 343 21.96 2.84 -4.43
C ASP A 343 21.90 1.57 -3.57
N GLY A 344 21.23 0.51 -4.05
CA GLY A 344 21.10 -0.76 -3.32
C GLY A 344 20.15 -0.69 -2.10
N SER A 345 19.42 0.40 -1.89
CA SER A 345 18.46 0.50 -0.79
C SER A 345 17.26 -0.44 -1.00
N ASP A 346 16.72 -0.98 0.10
CA ASP A 346 15.51 -1.82 0.06
C ASP A 346 14.33 -1.12 -0.62
N SER A 347 14.19 0.20 -0.43
CA SER A 347 13.14 1.00 -1.06
C SER A 347 13.25 1.01 -2.59
N GLY A 348 14.46 1.08 -3.12
CA GLY A 348 14.75 1.12 -4.55
C GLY A 348 14.68 -0.23 -5.24
N ALA A 349 14.86 -1.31 -4.52
CA ALA A 349 14.93 -2.67 -5.05
C ALA A 349 13.74 -3.02 -5.96
N LYS A 350 14.04 -3.72 -7.07
CA LYS A 350 13.02 -4.27 -7.97
C LYS A 350 12.25 -5.42 -7.30
N PRO A 351 11.02 -5.67 -7.73
CA PRO A 351 10.24 -6.80 -7.20
C PRO A 351 10.92 -8.16 -7.36
N ASP A 352 11.69 -8.36 -8.42
CA ASP A 352 12.48 -9.58 -8.67
C ASP A 352 13.51 -9.89 -7.56
N GLU A 353 14.06 -8.85 -6.94
CA GLU A 353 14.93 -9.02 -5.77
C GLU A 353 14.17 -9.66 -4.60
N ALA A 354 12.92 -9.27 -4.37
CA ALA A 354 12.09 -9.87 -3.34
C ALA A 354 11.76 -11.35 -3.64
N VAL A 355 11.64 -11.72 -4.93
CA VAL A 355 11.51 -13.12 -5.35
C VAL A 355 12.77 -13.90 -5.00
N SER A 356 13.95 -13.36 -5.26
CA SER A 356 15.23 -14.02 -4.96
C SER A 356 15.41 -14.35 -3.47
N TRP A 357 14.78 -13.57 -2.59
CA TRP A 357 14.77 -13.78 -1.14
C TRP A 357 13.61 -14.67 -0.66
N GLY A 358 12.74 -15.15 -1.55
CA GLY A 358 11.53 -15.90 -1.16
C GLY A 358 10.45 -15.07 -0.47
N LYS A 359 10.48 -13.73 -0.61
CA LYS A 359 9.49 -12.79 -0.03
C LYS A 359 8.25 -12.63 -0.92
N VAL A 360 8.41 -12.92 -2.21
CA VAL A 360 7.36 -12.98 -3.24
C VAL A 360 7.51 -14.31 -3.96
N ARG A 361 6.41 -14.95 -4.28
CA ARG A 361 6.44 -16.24 -4.98
C ARG A 361 6.96 -16.08 -6.41
N PRO A 362 7.70 -17.07 -6.96
CA PRO A 362 8.19 -17.03 -8.34
C PRO A 362 7.08 -16.89 -9.39
N GLU A 363 5.91 -17.45 -9.12
CA GLU A 363 4.74 -17.44 -10.02
C GLU A 363 3.92 -16.13 -9.91
N ALA A 364 4.20 -15.29 -8.92
CA ALA A 364 3.53 -14.01 -8.74
C ALA A 364 3.95 -13.01 -9.83
N THR A 365 3.10 -12.04 -10.08
CA THR A 365 3.35 -10.92 -11.01
C THR A 365 3.45 -9.61 -10.26
N PRO A 366 4.48 -9.41 -9.41
CA PRO A 366 4.60 -8.23 -8.59
C PRO A 366 4.83 -6.98 -9.44
N VAL A 367 4.20 -5.88 -9.04
CA VAL A 367 4.28 -4.60 -9.77
C VAL A 367 4.91 -3.53 -8.90
N LYS A 368 5.88 -2.78 -9.46
CA LYS A 368 6.41 -1.55 -8.83
C LYS A 368 6.05 -0.35 -9.69
N VAL A 369 5.41 0.64 -9.06
CA VAL A 369 5.15 1.95 -9.66
C VAL A 369 6.13 2.95 -9.04
N CYS A 370 7.00 3.52 -9.88
CA CYS A 370 7.97 4.53 -9.46
C CYS A 370 7.32 5.92 -9.55
N ALA A 371 6.67 6.33 -8.47
CA ALA A 371 5.99 7.62 -8.39
C ALA A 371 5.68 8.02 -6.95
N ASP A 372 5.25 9.28 -6.76
CA ASP A 372 4.80 9.79 -5.47
C ASP A 372 3.47 9.12 -5.07
N ALA A 373 3.49 8.44 -3.93
CA ALA A 373 2.33 7.73 -3.39
C ALA A 373 1.18 8.67 -2.98
N THR A 374 1.45 9.95 -2.70
CA THR A 374 0.38 10.91 -2.40
C THR A 374 -0.53 11.18 -3.61
N LEU A 375 0.02 11.02 -4.83
CA LEU A 375 -0.75 11.12 -6.07
C LEU A 375 -1.44 9.79 -6.40
N LEU A 376 -0.74 8.66 -6.23
CA LEU A 376 -1.21 7.37 -6.75
C LEU A 376 -2.11 6.61 -5.79
N LEU A 377 -1.88 6.66 -4.48
CA LEU A 377 -2.68 5.87 -3.52
C LEU A 377 -4.18 6.19 -3.59
N PRO A 378 -4.63 7.46 -3.63
CA PRO A 378 -6.05 7.77 -3.77
C PRO A 378 -6.66 7.25 -5.09
N LEU A 379 -5.91 7.34 -6.20
CA LEU A 379 -6.35 6.82 -7.50
C LEU A 379 -6.43 5.29 -7.50
N LEU A 380 -5.46 4.61 -6.89
CA LEU A 380 -5.45 3.16 -6.76
C LEU A 380 -6.65 2.69 -5.92
N VAL A 381 -6.88 3.33 -4.76
CA VAL A 381 -8.03 3.03 -3.89
C VAL A 381 -9.35 3.25 -4.63
N ALA A 382 -9.48 4.33 -5.38
CA ALA A 382 -10.69 4.65 -6.15
C ALA A 382 -10.98 3.60 -7.23
N GLN A 383 -9.94 3.14 -7.96
CA GLN A 383 -10.09 2.18 -9.06
C GLN A 383 -10.23 0.73 -8.61
N THR A 384 -9.94 0.41 -7.35
CA THR A 384 -9.94 -0.95 -6.81
C THR A 384 -10.90 -1.08 -5.63
N PHE A 385 -10.43 -0.90 -4.43
CA PHE A 385 -11.17 -1.13 -3.17
C PHE A 385 -12.52 -0.40 -3.11
N ALA A 386 -12.54 0.88 -3.48
CA ALA A 386 -13.76 1.69 -3.37
C ALA A 386 -14.78 1.30 -4.46
N ARG A 387 -14.30 1.00 -5.67
CA ARG A 387 -15.16 0.58 -6.79
C ARG A 387 -15.81 -0.78 -6.52
N GLU A 388 -15.03 -1.76 -6.04
CA GLU A 388 -15.55 -3.09 -5.72
C GLU A 388 -16.56 -3.05 -4.57
N ARG A 389 -16.24 -2.30 -3.52
CA ARG A 389 -17.18 -2.12 -2.42
C ARG A 389 -18.48 -1.42 -2.87
N GLY A 390 -18.37 -0.44 -3.76
CA GLY A 390 -19.54 0.21 -4.36
C GLY A 390 -20.40 -0.77 -5.16
N ALA A 391 -19.79 -1.66 -5.93
CA ALA A 391 -20.48 -2.70 -6.67
C ALA A 391 -21.13 -3.76 -5.75
N GLU A 392 -20.44 -4.23 -4.71
CA GLU A 392 -21.00 -5.13 -3.70
C GLU A 392 -22.23 -4.51 -2.99
N ALA A 393 -22.14 -3.22 -2.61
CA ALA A 393 -23.24 -2.50 -1.98
C ALA A 393 -24.45 -2.32 -2.92
N ALA A 394 -24.21 -2.01 -4.19
CA ALA A 394 -25.25 -1.90 -5.20
C ALA A 394 -25.94 -3.25 -5.47
N ALA A 395 -25.16 -4.34 -5.54
CA ALA A 395 -25.70 -5.70 -5.70
C ALA A 395 -26.56 -6.15 -4.49
N ALA A 396 -26.12 -5.80 -3.28
CA ALA A 396 -26.88 -6.09 -2.05
C ALA A 396 -28.17 -5.26 -1.90
N ALA A 397 -28.25 -4.09 -2.55
CA ALA A 397 -29.43 -3.21 -2.55
C ALA A 397 -30.41 -3.49 -3.70
N ALA A 398 -30.02 -4.32 -4.68
CA ALA A 398 -30.91 -4.71 -5.79
C ALA A 398 -32.05 -5.59 -5.27
N PRO A 399 -33.29 -5.35 -5.67
CA PRO A 399 -34.41 -6.22 -5.30
C PRO A 399 -34.21 -7.63 -5.87
N PRO A 400 -34.71 -8.67 -5.15
CA PRO A 400 -34.55 -10.07 -5.55
C PRO A 400 -35.23 -10.41 -6.87
#